data_f6cf01d3e9d3f1b45eec1a1f636bc35f
#
_entry.id   f6cf01d3e9d3f1b45eec1a1f636bc35f
#
_cell.length_a   1.000
_cell.length_b   1.000
_cell.length_c   1.000
_cell.angle_alpha   90.00
_cell.angle_beta   90.00
_cell.angle_gamma   90.00
#
_symmetry.space_group_name_H-M   'P 1'
#
loop_
_entity.id
_entity.type
_entity.pdbx_description
1 polymer ?
#
loop_
_entity_poly.entity_id
_entity_poly.type
_entity_poly.pdbx_seq_one_letter_code
_entity_poly.pdbx_strand_id
1 'polypeptide(L)'
;YSNDLCAYARTNFGVLLKGHSDALPMPKPDFLCCCNNICNEVIKWYENISRELNIPLIMIDTAYNLETEVTENRIKYLRGQFEEAIRQFEEISGKKFDPKRLEEVMKISSENGKLWKYSMSLPEGNFPSPMNGFDLFNYMAAIVAARGKKETTEAFKLLIEELEENAKTGQTSFRGEEKFRIMLEGIPCWPHIGYKMKSLSKQGVNMTGSVYPHAWALIYDVNDLDGMARAYSTMFNNVNIETMVEYRVNALKGGNCDGAFYHMNRSCKLMSFVQYEMQRRVAEQTGLPYAGFDGDQADPRNFAKAQFETRLEGLVEVMEERKNNGGAQ
;
A
#
# COMPACT_ATOMS: atom_id res chain seq x y z
N TYR A 1 -16.50 -20.35 0.51
CA TYR A 1 -16.00 -19.45 -0.54
C TYR A 1 -14.73 -20.00 -1.18
N SER A 2 -14.55 -19.78 -2.48
CA SER A 2 -13.33 -20.19 -3.21
C SER A 2 -12.07 -19.53 -2.64
N ASN A 3 -10.94 -20.24 -2.65
CA ASN A 3 -9.63 -19.68 -2.31
C ASN A 3 -9.17 -18.61 -3.30
N ASP A 4 -9.81 -18.51 -4.46
CA ASP A 4 -9.50 -17.51 -5.49
C ASP A 4 -10.21 -16.17 -5.28
N LEU A 5 -11.15 -16.09 -4.34
CA LEU A 5 -11.71 -14.82 -3.89
C LEU A 5 -10.75 -14.11 -2.94
N CYS A 6 -10.78 -12.79 -2.95
CA CYS A 6 -9.96 -11.97 -2.05
C CYS A 6 -10.05 -12.44 -0.60
N ALA A 7 -8.90 -12.70 0.02
CA ALA A 7 -8.87 -13.21 1.39
C ALA A 7 -9.42 -12.20 2.40
N TYR A 8 -9.29 -10.88 2.15
CA TYR A 8 -9.94 -9.86 2.98
C TYR A 8 -11.47 -9.98 2.93
N ALA A 9 -12.04 -10.12 1.72
CA ALA A 9 -13.49 -10.29 1.57
C ALA A 9 -13.95 -11.58 2.26
N ARG A 10 -13.25 -12.71 2.06
CA ARG A 10 -13.56 -13.99 2.72
C ARG A 10 -13.51 -13.88 4.25
N THR A 11 -12.51 -13.22 4.79
CA THR A 11 -12.38 -13.00 6.24
C THR A 11 -13.53 -12.15 6.77
N ASN A 12 -13.86 -11.06 6.09
CA ASN A 12 -14.95 -10.18 6.49
C ASN A 12 -16.32 -10.90 6.46
N PHE A 13 -16.61 -11.66 5.39
CA PHE A 13 -17.81 -12.50 5.35
C PHE A 13 -17.81 -13.59 6.42
N GLY A 14 -16.65 -14.18 6.73
CA GLY A 14 -16.52 -15.14 7.81
C GLY A 14 -16.90 -14.54 9.16
N VAL A 15 -16.44 -13.33 9.47
CA VAL A 15 -16.82 -12.59 10.68
C VAL A 15 -18.30 -12.26 10.68
N LEU A 16 -18.84 -11.78 9.55
CA LEU A 16 -20.25 -11.44 9.42
C LEU A 16 -21.16 -12.64 9.67
N LEU A 17 -20.86 -13.81 9.07
CA LEU A 17 -21.63 -15.04 9.24
C LEU A 17 -21.51 -15.66 10.64
N LYS A 18 -20.34 -15.53 11.28
CA LYS A 18 -20.13 -15.95 12.66
C LYS A 18 -20.80 -15.03 13.69
N GLY A 19 -21.02 -13.76 13.31
CA GLY A 19 -21.53 -12.71 14.20
C GLY A 19 -20.49 -12.14 15.16
N HIS A 20 -19.23 -12.61 15.13
CA HIS A 20 -18.14 -12.11 15.97
C HIS A 20 -16.76 -12.31 15.32
N SER A 21 -15.77 -11.56 15.82
CA SER A 21 -14.36 -11.73 15.53
C SER A 21 -13.61 -12.15 16.81
N ASP A 22 -12.68 -13.10 16.68
CA ASP A 22 -11.84 -13.53 17.81
C ASP A 22 -10.72 -12.48 18.12
N ALA A 23 -10.44 -11.57 17.18
CA ALA A 23 -9.40 -10.54 17.34
C ALA A 23 -9.96 -9.23 17.87
N LEU A 24 -10.91 -8.63 17.17
CA LEU A 24 -11.52 -7.34 17.53
C LEU A 24 -13.02 -7.37 17.24
N PRO A 25 -13.87 -6.73 18.07
CA PRO A 25 -15.28 -6.60 17.77
C PRO A 25 -15.44 -5.77 16.48
N MET A 26 -16.25 -6.25 15.55
CA MET A 26 -16.65 -5.52 14.36
C MET A 26 -18.09 -5.01 14.57
N PRO A 27 -18.27 -3.71 14.88
CA PRO A 27 -19.62 -3.17 15.07
C PRO A 27 -20.42 -3.23 13.77
N LYS A 28 -21.73 -3.38 13.87
CA LYS A 28 -22.60 -3.28 12.70
C LYS A 28 -22.54 -1.84 12.17
N PRO A 29 -22.20 -1.64 10.89
CA PRO A 29 -22.18 -0.30 10.30
C PRO A 29 -23.59 0.21 10.02
N ASP A 30 -23.79 1.53 10.07
CA ASP A 30 -25.04 2.18 9.67
C ASP A 30 -25.15 2.30 8.14
N PHE A 31 -24.02 2.39 7.46
CA PHE A 31 -23.89 2.42 6.00
C PHE A 31 -22.49 1.95 5.58
N LEU A 32 -22.31 1.71 4.31
CA LEU A 32 -21.02 1.39 3.69
C LEU A 32 -20.62 2.50 2.71
N CYS A 33 -19.33 2.76 2.63
CA CYS A 33 -18.76 3.64 1.60
C CYS A 33 -17.55 2.95 0.99
N CYS A 34 -17.53 2.82 -0.33
CA CYS A 34 -16.36 2.29 -1.02
C CYS A 34 -16.14 2.97 -2.38
N CYS A 35 -14.96 2.78 -2.94
CA CYS A 35 -14.61 3.19 -4.29
C CYS A 35 -13.99 2.00 -5.06
N ASN A 36 -14.03 2.07 -6.38
CA ASN A 36 -13.52 1.02 -7.26
C ASN A 36 -12.11 1.29 -7.81
N ASN A 37 -11.44 2.36 -7.40
CA ASN A 37 -10.13 2.75 -7.90
C ASN A 37 -8.98 1.79 -7.54
N ILE A 38 -9.23 0.82 -6.68
CA ILE A 38 -8.24 -0.19 -6.29
C ILE A 38 -8.52 -1.51 -7.01
N CYS A 39 -9.76 -2.03 -6.93
CA CYS A 39 -10.13 -3.28 -7.59
C CYS A 39 -11.64 -3.44 -7.76
N ASN A 40 -12.06 -4.26 -8.73
CA ASN A 40 -13.47 -4.53 -8.97
C ASN A 40 -14.10 -5.49 -7.95
N GLU A 41 -13.30 -6.29 -7.25
CA GLU A 41 -13.82 -7.22 -6.25
C GLU A 41 -14.42 -6.49 -5.04
N VAL A 42 -13.89 -5.31 -4.69
CA VAL A 42 -14.42 -4.49 -3.60
C VAL A 42 -15.89 -4.09 -3.83
N ILE A 43 -16.30 -3.87 -5.08
CA ILE A 43 -17.69 -3.55 -5.43
C ILE A 43 -18.61 -4.68 -4.97
N LYS A 44 -18.33 -5.91 -5.44
CA LYS A 44 -19.15 -7.09 -5.09
C LYS A 44 -19.06 -7.46 -3.61
N TRP A 45 -17.93 -7.22 -2.99
CA TRP A 45 -17.76 -7.40 -1.55
C TRP A 45 -18.72 -6.49 -0.78
N TYR A 46 -18.69 -5.19 -1.04
CA TYR A 46 -19.52 -4.22 -0.34
C TYR A 46 -21.02 -4.32 -0.70
N GLU A 47 -21.37 -4.60 -1.95
CA GLU A 47 -22.77 -4.88 -2.35
C GLU A 47 -23.36 -6.06 -1.57
N ASN A 48 -22.60 -7.15 -1.39
CA ASN A 48 -23.09 -8.30 -0.64
C ASN A 48 -23.25 -8.01 0.85
N ILE A 49 -22.33 -7.24 1.47
CA ILE A 49 -22.50 -6.81 2.86
C ILE A 49 -23.73 -5.90 3.01
N SER A 50 -23.91 -4.94 2.10
CA SER A 50 -25.08 -4.06 2.08
C SER A 50 -26.38 -4.84 2.05
N ARG A 51 -26.47 -5.86 1.19
CA ARG A 51 -27.65 -6.74 1.11
C ARG A 51 -27.85 -7.56 2.38
N GLU A 52 -26.80 -8.18 2.90
CA GLU A 52 -26.86 -9.05 4.08
C GLU A 52 -27.29 -8.26 5.33
N LEU A 53 -26.77 -7.05 5.51
CA LEU A 53 -27.09 -6.20 6.65
C LEU A 53 -28.30 -5.29 6.42
N ASN A 54 -28.82 -5.23 5.20
CA ASN A 54 -29.87 -4.31 4.77
C ASN A 54 -29.56 -2.85 5.12
N ILE A 55 -28.39 -2.36 4.71
CA ILE A 55 -27.88 -1.01 4.96
C ILE A 55 -27.48 -0.30 3.67
N PRO A 56 -27.50 1.05 3.64
CA PRO A 56 -27.10 1.80 2.45
C PRO A 56 -25.65 1.55 2.03
N LEU A 57 -25.40 1.60 0.72
CA LEU A 57 -24.07 1.57 0.13
C LEU A 57 -23.84 2.83 -0.71
N ILE A 58 -22.87 3.64 -0.31
CA ILE A 58 -22.36 4.76 -1.08
C ILE A 58 -21.18 4.25 -1.92
N MET A 59 -21.34 4.30 -3.25
CA MET A 59 -20.31 3.89 -4.20
C MET A 59 -19.72 5.12 -4.88
N ILE A 60 -18.40 5.28 -4.81
CA ILE A 60 -17.65 6.30 -5.52
C ILE A 60 -16.97 5.62 -6.71
N ASP A 61 -17.51 5.86 -7.90
CA ASP A 61 -16.95 5.29 -9.12
C ASP A 61 -15.80 6.16 -9.64
N THR A 62 -14.66 5.51 -9.90
CA THR A 62 -13.46 6.16 -10.41
C THR A 62 -13.07 5.54 -11.75
N ALA A 63 -13.09 6.35 -12.80
CA ALA A 63 -12.69 5.90 -14.12
C ALA A 63 -11.21 5.47 -14.15
N TYR A 64 -10.93 4.33 -14.80
CA TYR A 64 -9.56 3.84 -14.97
C TYR A 64 -8.73 4.84 -15.80
N ASN A 65 -7.53 5.19 -15.31
CA ASN A 65 -6.66 6.16 -15.97
C ASN A 65 -5.76 5.46 -17.00
N LEU A 66 -6.14 5.56 -18.26
CA LEU A 66 -5.41 4.98 -19.39
C LEU A 66 -4.24 5.86 -19.87
N GLU A 67 -4.34 7.15 -19.67
CA GLU A 67 -3.31 8.14 -20.02
C GLU A 67 -2.32 8.32 -18.87
N THR A 68 -1.14 8.84 -19.17
CA THR A 68 -0.14 9.19 -18.13
C THR A 68 -0.63 10.36 -17.28
N GLU A 69 -1.31 11.33 -17.90
CA GLU A 69 -1.90 12.48 -17.21
C GLU A 69 -3.40 12.29 -16.97
N VAL A 70 -3.88 12.82 -15.85
CA VAL A 70 -5.31 12.83 -15.53
C VAL A 70 -6.01 13.94 -16.31
N THR A 71 -6.96 13.56 -17.17
CA THR A 71 -7.72 14.53 -17.97
C THR A 71 -8.74 15.29 -17.13
N GLU A 72 -9.06 16.53 -17.54
CA GLU A 72 -10.08 17.35 -16.89
C GLU A 72 -11.48 16.68 -16.86
N ASN A 73 -11.81 15.87 -17.88
CA ASN A 73 -13.07 15.12 -17.88
C ASN A 73 -13.12 14.07 -16.77
N ARG A 74 -12.00 13.40 -16.47
CA ARG A 74 -11.91 12.44 -15.36
C ARG A 74 -12.05 13.13 -14.01
N ILE A 75 -11.42 14.31 -13.86
CA ILE A 75 -11.53 15.11 -12.64
C ILE A 75 -12.98 15.54 -12.42
N LYS A 76 -13.64 16.08 -13.43
CA LYS A 76 -15.05 16.45 -13.34
C LYS A 76 -15.96 15.26 -13.01
N TYR A 77 -15.69 14.10 -13.62
CA TYR A 77 -16.44 12.88 -13.33
C TYR A 77 -16.30 12.48 -11.87
N LEU A 78 -15.08 12.35 -11.37
CA LEU A 78 -14.83 11.94 -9.97
C LEU A 78 -15.30 13.00 -8.96
N ARG A 79 -15.17 14.29 -9.29
CA ARG A 79 -15.78 15.35 -8.49
C ARG A 79 -17.28 15.17 -8.36
N GLY A 80 -18.00 14.89 -9.45
CA GLY A 80 -19.44 14.60 -9.42
C GLY A 80 -19.76 13.39 -8.53
N GLN A 81 -18.91 12.35 -8.51
CA GLN A 81 -19.05 11.22 -7.58
C GLN A 81 -18.89 11.64 -6.10
N PHE A 82 -17.96 12.54 -5.79
CA PHE A 82 -17.81 13.09 -4.44
C PHE A 82 -19.02 13.94 -4.03
N GLU A 83 -19.53 14.79 -4.92
CA GLU A 83 -20.71 15.61 -4.67
C GLU A 83 -21.94 14.73 -4.42
N GLU A 84 -22.12 13.66 -5.18
CA GLU A 84 -23.21 12.69 -4.96
C GLU A 84 -23.02 11.92 -3.64
N ALA A 85 -21.80 11.52 -3.29
CA ALA A 85 -21.53 10.90 -2.01
C ALA A 85 -21.84 11.83 -0.84
N ILE A 86 -21.50 13.12 -0.93
CA ILE A 86 -21.86 14.14 0.07
C ILE A 86 -23.37 14.21 0.25
N ARG A 87 -24.16 14.25 -0.84
CA ARG A 87 -25.62 14.25 -0.78
C ARG A 87 -26.16 13.03 -0.05
N GLN A 88 -25.63 11.84 -0.36
CA GLN A 88 -26.03 10.60 0.31
C GLN A 88 -25.63 10.59 1.80
N PHE A 89 -24.46 11.12 2.16
CA PHE A 89 -24.07 11.29 3.56
C PHE A 89 -25.03 12.23 4.31
N GLU A 90 -25.47 13.32 3.70
CA GLU A 90 -26.48 14.21 4.30
C GLU A 90 -27.80 13.47 4.55
N GLU A 91 -28.29 12.71 3.58
CA GLU A 91 -29.53 11.93 3.70
C GLU A 91 -29.46 10.87 4.81
N ILE A 92 -28.36 10.13 4.87
CA ILE A 92 -28.19 9.06 5.87
C ILE A 92 -27.99 9.62 7.28
N SER A 93 -27.17 10.66 7.42
CA SER A 93 -26.81 11.21 8.73
C SER A 93 -27.81 12.22 9.29
N GLY A 94 -28.65 12.80 8.43
CA GLY A 94 -29.52 13.94 8.77
C GLY A 94 -28.77 15.25 9.05
N LYS A 95 -27.45 15.30 8.76
CA LYS A 95 -26.59 16.48 9.01
C LYS A 95 -26.24 17.15 7.68
N LYS A 96 -26.21 18.47 7.71
CA LYS A 96 -25.75 19.24 6.54
C LYS A 96 -24.24 19.21 6.41
N PHE A 97 -23.78 19.11 5.18
CA PHE A 97 -22.37 19.17 4.83
C PHE A 97 -21.80 20.58 5.15
N ASP A 98 -20.61 20.59 5.76
CA ASP A 98 -19.87 21.81 6.05
C ASP A 98 -18.58 21.87 5.20
N PRO A 99 -18.55 22.73 4.17
CA PRO A 99 -17.37 22.87 3.30
C PRO A 99 -16.12 23.34 4.05
N LYS A 100 -16.27 24.19 5.09
CA LYS A 100 -15.14 24.67 5.89
C LYS A 100 -14.51 23.54 6.69
N ARG A 101 -15.36 22.66 7.25
CA ARG A 101 -14.90 21.47 7.96
C ARG A 101 -14.18 20.51 7.03
N LEU A 102 -14.67 20.31 5.80
CA LEU A 102 -13.96 19.50 4.81
C LEU A 102 -12.58 20.10 4.50
N GLU A 103 -12.49 21.40 4.26
CA GLU A 103 -11.23 22.09 3.98
C GLU A 103 -10.21 21.89 5.12
N GLU A 104 -10.64 22.04 6.39
CA GLU A 104 -9.79 21.78 7.55
C GLU A 104 -9.24 20.34 7.56
N VAL A 105 -10.13 19.35 7.33
CA VAL A 105 -9.74 17.94 7.30
C VAL A 105 -8.82 17.64 6.12
N MET A 106 -9.06 18.23 4.96
CA MET A 106 -8.21 18.08 3.76
C MET A 106 -6.80 18.63 4.03
N LYS A 107 -6.67 19.77 4.71
CA LYS A 107 -5.35 20.32 5.11
C LYS A 107 -4.57 19.34 5.97
N ILE A 108 -5.19 18.83 7.03
CA ILE A 108 -4.56 17.83 7.91
C ILE A 108 -4.22 16.55 7.14
N SER A 109 -5.14 16.06 6.31
CA SER A 109 -4.94 14.84 5.52
C SER A 109 -3.78 14.98 4.51
N SER A 110 -3.69 16.12 3.81
CA SER A 110 -2.60 16.38 2.87
C SER A 110 -1.26 16.54 3.59
N GLU A 111 -1.24 17.19 4.76
CA GLU A 111 -0.05 17.28 5.62
C GLU A 111 0.39 15.88 6.10
N ASN A 112 -0.53 15.06 6.58
CA ASN A 112 -0.24 13.68 6.97
C ASN A 112 0.34 12.87 5.81
N GLY A 113 -0.15 13.08 4.59
CA GLY A 113 0.42 12.48 3.38
C GLY A 113 1.87 12.92 3.12
N LYS A 114 2.18 14.21 3.32
CA LYS A 114 3.55 14.76 3.19
C LYS A 114 4.49 14.20 4.25
N LEU A 115 4.06 14.19 5.51
CA LEU A 115 4.85 13.63 6.62
C LEU A 115 5.10 12.14 6.43
N TRP A 116 4.07 11.38 6.02
CA TRP A 116 4.22 9.97 5.69
C TRP A 116 5.22 9.74 4.56
N LYS A 117 5.13 10.51 3.47
CA LYS A 117 6.10 10.45 2.38
C LYS A 117 7.52 10.74 2.85
N TYR A 118 7.70 11.75 3.71
CA TYR A 118 9.00 12.10 4.24
C TYR A 118 9.55 11.02 5.19
N SER A 119 8.72 10.46 6.08
CA SER A 119 9.14 9.37 6.97
C SER A 119 9.62 8.14 6.19
N MET A 120 9.01 7.83 5.03
CA MET A 120 9.47 6.74 4.16
C MET A 120 10.79 7.05 3.44
N SER A 121 11.07 8.30 3.10
CA SER A 121 12.32 8.68 2.42
C SER A 121 13.55 8.57 3.32
N LEU A 122 13.41 8.58 4.64
CA LEU A 122 14.52 8.44 5.57
C LEU A 122 15.17 7.05 5.53
N PRO A 123 14.44 5.93 5.64
CA PRO A 123 15.01 4.59 5.44
C PRO A 123 15.52 4.36 4.00
N GLU A 124 14.89 4.98 3.00
CA GLU A 124 15.31 4.90 1.60
C GLU A 124 16.67 5.58 1.36
N GLY A 125 16.85 6.80 1.86
CA GLY A 125 18.00 7.66 1.58
C GLY A 125 19.24 7.42 2.45
N ASN A 126 19.13 6.72 3.59
CA ASN A 126 20.25 6.53 4.52
C ASN A 126 20.81 5.10 4.48
N PHE A 127 22.13 4.95 4.64
CA PHE A 127 22.81 3.66 4.75
C PHE A 127 23.79 3.65 5.95
N PRO A 128 23.67 2.71 6.92
CA PRO A 128 22.58 1.74 7.02
C PRO A 128 21.23 2.44 7.22
N SER A 129 20.16 1.75 6.87
CA SER A 129 18.81 2.28 7.05
C SER A 129 18.50 2.48 8.54
N PRO A 130 17.89 3.61 8.95
CA PRO A 130 17.56 3.88 10.36
C PRO A 130 16.47 2.96 10.93
N MET A 131 15.88 2.11 10.09
CA MET A 131 14.86 1.15 10.51
C MET A 131 14.81 -0.11 9.64
N ASN A 132 14.19 -1.16 10.17
CA ASN A 132 13.75 -2.29 9.35
C ASN A 132 12.53 -1.86 8.52
N GLY A 133 12.60 -2.04 7.21
CA GLY A 133 11.53 -1.59 6.31
C GLY A 133 10.15 -2.22 6.58
N PHE A 134 10.10 -3.40 7.20
CA PHE A 134 8.81 -3.99 7.61
C PHE A 134 8.09 -3.19 8.70
N ASP A 135 8.80 -2.36 9.47
CA ASP A 135 8.18 -1.49 10.49
C ASP A 135 7.29 -0.44 9.83
N LEU A 136 7.55 -0.04 8.57
CA LEU A 136 6.66 0.85 7.81
C LEU A 136 5.23 0.31 7.71
N PHE A 137 5.05 -1.00 7.64
CA PHE A 137 3.70 -1.59 7.58
C PHE A 137 2.91 -1.37 8.86
N ASN A 138 3.58 -1.28 10.02
CA ASN A 138 2.93 -0.97 11.30
C ASN A 138 2.53 0.51 11.36
N TYR A 139 3.44 1.43 10.99
CA TYR A 139 3.17 2.87 10.99
C TYR A 139 2.15 3.28 9.91
N MET A 140 2.07 2.52 8.82
CA MET A 140 1.09 2.74 7.76
C MET A 140 -0.36 2.70 8.27
N ALA A 141 -0.64 1.98 9.35
CA ALA A 141 -1.98 1.92 9.95
C ALA A 141 -2.54 3.32 10.27
N ALA A 142 -1.71 4.26 10.70
CA ALA A 142 -2.11 5.63 11.02
C ALA A 142 -2.56 6.40 9.77
N ILE A 143 -1.84 6.30 8.65
CA ILE A 143 -2.24 6.99 7.41
C ILE A 143 -3.43 6.33 6.74
N VAL A 144 -3.63 5.02 6.91
CA VAL A 144 -4.78 4.29 6.34
C VAL A 144 -6.06 4.55 7.14
N ALA A 145 -6.02 4.40 8.46
CA ALA A 145 -7.22 4.41 9.31
C ALA A 145 -7.53 5.75 9.99
N ALA A 146 -6.56 6.64 10.11
CA ALA A 146 -6.66 7.89 10.86
C ALA A 146 -6.21 9.14 10.07
N ARG A 147 -6.23 9.04 8.73
CA ARG A 147 -6.00 10.18 7.84
C ARG A 147 -6.94 11.34 8.20
N GLY A 148 -6.44 12.57 8.24
CA GLY A 148 -7.21 13.75 8.58
C GLY A 148 -7.38 14.00 10.10
N LYS A 149 -6.69 13.24 10.95
CA LYS A 149 -6.61 13.48 12.40
C LYS A 149 -5.29 14.14 12.77
N LYS A 150 -5.34 15.08 13.73
CA LYS A 150 -4.15 15.77 14.26
C LYS A 150 -3.21 14.81 15.00
N GLU A 151 -3.77 13.80 15.66
CA GLU A 151 -3.00 12.77 16.35
C GLU A 151 -2.08 12.00 15.38
N THR A 152 -2.52 11.79 14.14
CA THR A 152 -1.69 11.20 13.08
C THR A 152 -0.55 12.13 12.67
N THR A 153 -0.81 13.44 12.61
CA THR A 153 0.24 14.45 12.37
C THR A 153 1.34 14.37 13.43
N GLU A 154 0.96 14.35 14.71
CA GLU A 154 1.92 14.28 15.82
C GLU A 154 2.67 12.95 15.85
N ALA A 155 1.99 11.83 15.58
CA ALA A 155 2.64 10.53 15.50
C ALA A 155 3.71 10.47 14.40
N PHE A 156 3.44 11.05 13.23
CA PHE A 156 4.45 11.08 12.16
C PHE A 156 5.60 12.05 12.43
N LYS A 157 5.37 13.17 13.11
CA LYS A 157 6.45 14.04 13.56
C LYS A 157 7.41 13.31 14.51
N LEU A 158 6.87 12.60 15.50
CA LEU A 158 7.67 11.78 16.42
C LEU A 158 8.44 10.67 15.69
N LEU A 159 7.80 10.00 14.73
CA LEU A 159 8.47 8.99 13.90
C LEU A 159 9.63 9.60 13.10
N ILE A 160 9.43 10.77 12.50
CA ILE A 160 10.45 11.48 11.73
C ILE A 160 11.64 11.86 12.64
N GLU A 161 11.37 12.43 13.81
CA GLU A 161 12.40 12.79 14.79
C GLU A 161 13.25 11.57 15.20
N GLU A 162 12.59 10.43 15.48
CA GLU A 162 13.26 9.16 15.79
C GLU A 162 14.13 8.68 14.62
N LEU A 163 13.59 8.66 13.40
CA LEU A 163 14.32 8.19 12.23
C LEU A 163 15.50 9.10 11.87
N GLU A 164 15.36 10.41 12.00
CA GLU A 164 16.46 11.37 11.79
C GLU A 164 17.57 11.20 12.82
N GLU A 165 17.21 10.97 14.09
CA GLU A 165 18.20 10.71 15.14
C GLU A 165 18.90 9.36 14.94
N ASN A 166 18.15 8.32 14.57
CA ASN A 166 18.70 7.00 14.24
C ASN A 166 19.68 7.11 13.03
N ALA A 167 19.33 7.87 12.00
CA ALA A 167 20.20 8.08 10.86
C ALA A 167 21.51 8.80 11.24
N LYS A 168 21.46 9.79 12.15
CA LYS A 168 22.64 10.51 12.65
C LYS A 168 23.54 9.67 13.53
N THR A 169 22.95 8.82 14.39
CA THR A 169 23.67 8.01 15.38
C THR A 169 24.06 6.62 14.87
N GLY A 170 23.59 6.23 13.68
CA GLY A 170 23.77 4.88 13.14
C GLY A 170 22.92 3.83 13.85
N GLN A 171 21.92 4.23 14.63
CA GLN A 171 20.96 3.30 15.24
C GLN A 171 19.95 2.81 14.21
N THR A 172 19.44 1.60 14.41
CA THR A 172 18.46 0.98 13.52
C THR A 172 17.66 -0.10 14.23
N SER A 173 16.42 -0.30 13.86
CA SER A 173 15.65 -1.48 14.26
C SER A 173 15.97 -2.72 13.40
N PHE A 174 16.76 -2.57 12.32
CA PHE A 174 17.22 -3.71 11.53
C PHE A 174 18.18 -4.58 12.35
N ARG A 175 17.93 -5.88 12.37
CA ARG A 175 18.72 -6.82 13.17
C ARG A 175 19.85 -7.44 12.34
N GLY A 176 21.08 -7.15 12.73
CA GLY A 176 22.29 -7.61 12.05
C GLY A 176 22.89 -6.55 11.13
N GLU A 177 23.77 -6.98 10.25
CA GLU A 177 24.40 -6.11 9.25
C GLU A 177 23.51 -6.00 8.00
N GLU A 178 23.21 -4.78 7.59
CA GLU A 178 22.51 -4.51 6.32
C GLU A 178 23.49 -4.64 5.16
N LYS A 179 23.36 -5.73 4.38
CA LYS A 179 24.24 -6.06 3.23
C LYS A 179 23.59 -5.72 1.90
N PHE A 180 22.28 -5.96 1.81
CA PHE A 180 21.50 -5.80 0.60
C PHE A 180 20.19 -5.07 0.91
N ARG A 181 19.69 -4.40 -0.10
CA ARG A 181 18.41 -3.69 -0.11
C ARG A 181 17.52 -4.24 -1.20
N ILE A 182 16.26 -4.45 -0.90
CA ILE A 182 15.29 -4.89 -1.89
C ILE A 182 14.05 -4.02 -1.92
N MET A 183 13.42 -3.97 -3.09
CA MET A 183 12.02 -3.63 -3.19
C MET A 183 11.18 -4.87 -2.90
N LEU A 184 10.33 -4.81 -1.88
CA LEU A 184 9.27 -5.79 -1.67
C LEU A 184 8.01 -5.31 -2.37
N GLU A 185 7.62 -5.98 -3.44
CA GLU A 185 6.46 -5.62 -4.24
C GLU A 185 5.24 -6.45 -3.90
N GLY A 186 4.10 -5.78 -3.85
CA GLY A 186 2.79 -6.37 -3.58
C GLY A 186 2.27 -6.11 -2.17
N ILE A 187 1.05 -6.54 -1.92
CA ILE A 187 0.40 -6.43 -0.60
C ILE A 187 1.17 -7.31 0.40
N PRO A 188 1.42 -6.85 1.63
CA PRO A 188 2.07 -7.69 2.63
C PRO A 188 1.32 -9.00 2.88
N CYS A 189 2.06 -10.10 3.02
CA CYS A 189 1.55 -11.36 3.51
C CYS A 189 1.44 -11.27 5.05
N TRP A 190 0.35 -10.65 5.54
CA TRP A 190 0.19 -10.25 6.95
C TRP A 190 0.39 -11.40 7.94
N PRO A 191 -0.17 -12.62 7.72
CA PRO A 191 0.00 -13.72 8.67
C PRO A 191 1.46 -14.15 8.88
N HIS A 192 2.35 -13.82 7.93
CA HIS A 192 3.75 -14.23 7.93
C HIS A 192 4.74 -13.07 7.94
N ILE A 193 4.28 -11.84 8.25
CA ILE A 193 5.13 -10.65 8.19
C ILE A 193 6.37 -10.76 9.10
N GLY A 194 6.18 -11.21 10.34
CA GLY A 194 7.29 -11.39 11.29
C GLY A 194 8.25 -12.52 10.89
N TYR A 195 7.75 -13.57 10.24
CA TYR A 195 8.61 -14.63 9.69
C TYR A 195 9.48 -14.07 8.55
N LYS A 196 8.87 -13.39 7.58
CA LYS A 196 9.59 -12.81 6.44
C LYS A 196 10.63 -11.78 6.88
N MET A 197 10.28 -10.90 7.80
CA MET A 197 11.22 -9.94 8.38
C MET A 197 12.46 -10.64 8.97
N LYS A 198 12.27 -11.72 9.75
CA LYS A 198 13.37 -12.49 10.33
C LYS A 198 14.22 -13.19 9.28
N SER A 199 13.59 -13.78 8.25
CA SER A 199 14.29 -14.46 7.17
C SER A 199 15.16 -13.49 6.35
N LEU A 200 14.62 -12.33 5.99
CA LEU A 200 15.39 -11.29 5.29
C LEU A 200 16.56 -10.79 6.15
N SER A 201 16.29 -10.43 7.41
CA SER A 201 17.35 -9.95 8.32
C SER A 201 18.47 -10.98 8.52
N LYS A 202 18.15 -12.27 8.56
CA LYS A 202 19.14 -13.36 8.65
C LYS A 202 20.10 -13.36 7.46
N GLN A 203 19.64 -13.00 6.28
CA GLN A 203 20.42 -12.89 5.05
C GLN A 203 21.07 -11.50 4.87
N GLY A 204 20.91 -10.60 5.83
CA GLY A 204 21.39 -9.20 5.72
C GLY A 204 20.59 -8.36 4.73
N VAL A 205 19.37 -8.76 4.40
CA VAL A 205 18.51 -8.08 3.42
C VAL A 205 17.51 -7.18 4.13
N ASN A 206 17.53 -5.89 3.83
CA ASN A 206 16.51 -4.95 4.30
C ASN A 206 15.55 -4.57 3.16
N MET A 207 14.29 -4.29 3.50
CA MET A 207 13.30 -3.75 2.57
C MET A 207 13.34 -2.22 2.63
N THR A 208 13.89 -1.58 1.62
CA THR A 208 13.94 -0.12 1.52
C THR A 208 13.07 0.44 0.39
N GLY A 209 12.65 -0.40 -0.56
CA GLY A 209 11.71 -0.05 -1.61
C GLY A 209 10.37 -0.77 -1.45
N SER A 210 9.26 -0.08 -1.64
CA SER A 210 7.93 -0.70 -1.76
C SER A 210 6.91 0.30 -2.30
N VAL A 211 6.10 -0.10 -3.26
CA VAL A 211 5.03 0.75 -3.80
C VAL A 211 3.81 0.80 -2.86
N TYR A 212 3.57 -0.28 -2.11
CA TYR A 212 2.37 -0.39 -1.29
C TYR A 212 2.25 0.67 -0.17
N PRO A 213 3.28 0.94 0.67
CA PRO A 213 3.23 2.05 1.62
C PRO A 213 3.14 3.42 0.95
N HIS A 214 3.81 3.62 -0.20
CA HIS A 214 3.79 4.87 -0.95
C HIS A 214 2.41 5.21 -1.51
N ALA A 215 1.59 4.22 -1.85
CA ALA A 215 0.24 4.42 -2.33
C ALA A 215 -0.67 5.19 -1.35
N TRP A 216 -0.34 5.19 -0.08
CA TRP A 216 -1.09 5.89 0.96
C TRP A 216 -0.63 7.34 1.19
N ALA A 217 0.47 7.77 0.57
CA ALA A 217 0.97 9.14 0.62
C ALA A 217 0.21 10.07 -0.35
N LEU A 218 -1.10 10.11 -0.25
CA LEU A 218 -1.93 10.99 -1.07
C LEU A 218 -1.73 12.45 -0.64
N ILE A 219 -1.22 13.26 -1.57
CA ILE A 219 -0.96 14.69 -1.40
C ILE A 219 -1.74 15.41 -2.48
N TYR A 220 -2.48 16.44 -2.10
CA TYR A 220 -3.34 17.19 -3.02
C TYR A 220 -3.49 18.64 -2.56
N ASP A 221 -3.86 19.50 -3.52
CA ASP A 221 -4.27 20.85 -3.22
C ASP A 221 -5.57 20.87 -2.43
N VAL A 222 -5.61 21.67 -1.37
CA VAL A 222 -6.72 21.65 -0.39
C VAL A 222 -7.82 22.67 -0.69
N ASN A 223 -7.72 23.37 -1.81
CA ASN A 223 -8.62 24.47 -2.13
C ASN A 223 -9.99 24.00 -2.66
N ASP A 224 -10.05 22.81 -3.26
CA ASP A 224 -11.27 22.25 -3.83
C ASP A 224 -11.24 20.72 -3.95
N LEU A 225 -12.38 20.14 -4.34
CA LEU A 225 -12.51 18.69 -4.59
C LEU A 225 -11.73 18.23 -5.84
N ASP A 226 -11.36 19.11 -6.76
CA ASP A 226 -10.65 18.75 -7.98
C ASP A 226 -9.22 18.30 -7.67
N GLY A 227 -8.53 18.95 -6.72
CA GLY A 227 -7.21 18.50 -6.23
C GLY A 227 -7.27 17.10 -5.62
N MET A 228 -8.28 16.82 -4.80
CA MET A 228 -8.51 15.49 -4.25
C MET A 228 -8.87 14.48 -5.36
N ALA A 229 -9.73 14.82 -6.30
CA ALA A 229 -10.11 13.96 -7.42
C ALA A 229 -8.90 13.61 -8.29
N ARG A 230 -8.03 14.56 -8.58
CA ARG A 230 -6.78 14.32 -9.31
C ARG A 230 -5.89 13.30 -8.59
N ALA A 231 -5.67 13.46 -7.29
CA ALA A 231 -4.84 12.55 -6.50
C ALA A 231 -5.43 11.14 -6.44
N TYR A 232 -6.73 11.00 -6.24
CA TYR A 232 -7.40 9.68 -6.21
C TYR A 232 -7.43 9.00 -7.59
N SER A 233 -7.37 9.73 -8.68
CA SER A 233 -7.31 9.19 -10.04
C SER A 233 -5.96 8.53 -10.36
N THR A 234 -4.89 8.85 -9.63
CA THR A 234 -3.52 8.35 -9.84
C THR A 234 -3.12 7.23 -8.86
N MET A 235 -4.08 6.59 -8.20
CA MET A 235 -3.81 5.43 -7.34
C MET A 235 -3.09 4.33 -8.13
N PHE A 236 -2.10 3.69 -7.52
CA PHE A 236 -1.15 2.79 -8.18
C PHE A 236 -1.76 1.62 -8.96
N ASN A 237 -3.00 1.24 -8.67
CA ASN A 237 -3.76 0.23 -9.42
C ASN A 237 -4.78 0.81 -10.40
N ASN A 238 -4.89 2.13 -10.49
CA ASN A 238 -5.85 2.84 -11.36
C ASN A 238 -5.17 3.59 -12.50
N VAL A 239 -3.99 3.16 -12.88
CA VAL A 239 -3.15 3.77 -13.92
C VAL A 239 -2.71 2.72 -14.94
N ASN A 240 -2.27 3.14 -16.12
CA ASN A 240 -1.76 2.26 -17.17
C ASN A 240 -0.49 1.51 -16.69
N ILE A 241 -0.12 0.46 -17.42
CA ILE A 241 1.00 -0.40 -17.05
C ILE A 241 2.35 0.32 -17.11
N GLU A 242 2.52 1.28 -18.00
CA GLU A 242 3.71 2.10 -18.13
C GLU A 242 3.97 2.89 -16.83
N THR A 243 2.94 3.55 -16.32
CA THR A 243 2.98 4.27 -15.05
C THR A 243 3.17 3.32 -13.86
N MET A 244 2.54 2.14 -13.90
CA MET A 244 2.76 1.11 -12.88
C MET A 244 4.23 0.66 -12.83
N VAL A 245 4.88 0.47 -13.98
CA VAL A 245 6.30 0.14 -14.08
C VAL A 245 7.16 1.28 -13.55
N GLU A 246 6.86 2.51 -13.93
CA GLU A 246 7.58 3.70 -13.47
C GLU A 246 7.58 3.81 -11.93
N TYR A 247 6.44 3.56 -11.28
CA TYR A 247 6.36 3.56 -9.81
C TYR A 247 7.33 2.55 -9.17
N ARG A 248 7.50 1.36 -9.77
CA ARG A 248 8.42 0.31 -9.27
C ARG A 248 9.87 0.67 -9.53
N VAL A 249 10.16 1.20 -10.70
CA VAL A 249 11.50 1.69 -11.04
C VAL A 249 11.92 2.82 -10.08
N ASN A 250 11.00 3.74 -9.79
CA ASN A 250 11.25 4.83 -8.84
C ASN A 250 11.42 4.32 -7.42
N ALA A 251 10.64 3.31 -6.98
CA ALA A 251 10.81 2.68 -5.66
C ALA A 251 12.17 1.96 -5.54
N LEU A 252 12.61 1.26 -6.59
CA LEU A 252 13.92 0.62 -6.62
C LEU A 252 15.06 1.64 -6.53
N LYS A 253 14.99 2.71 -7.30
CA LYS A 253 15.99 3.79 -7.30
C LYS A 253 15.99 4.57 -5.97
N GLY A 254 14.81 4.97 -5.49
CA GLY A 254 14.67 5.71 -4.22
C GLY A 254 15.20 4.91 -3.04
N GLY A 255 14.89 3.61 -2.98
CA GLY A 255 15.35 2.71 -1.94
C GLY A 255 16.81 2.26 -2.07
N ASN A 256 17.52 2.66 -3.13
CA ASN A 256 18.88 2.17 -3.46
C ASN A 256 18.95 0.64 -3.45
N CYS A 257 17.94 0.01 -4.08
CA CYS A 257 17.76 -1.44 -4.02
C CYS A 257 18.76 -2.20 -4.92
N ASP A 258 19.26 -3.31 -4.41
CA ASP A 258 20.12 -4.28 -5.13
C ASP A 258 19.29 -5.28 -5.95
N GLY A 259 17.98 -5.41 -5.64
CA GLY A 259 17.07 -6.34 -6.31
C GLY A 259 15.62 -6.13 -5.93
N ALA A 260 14.74 -6.97 -6.48
CA ALA A 260 13.30 -6.93 -6.20
C ALA A 260 12.76 -8.31 -5.79
N PHE A 261 11.86 -8.34 -4.81
CA PHE A 261 11.21 -9.56 -4.36
C PHE A 261 9.69 -9.41 -4.42
N TYR A 262 9.05 -10.17 -5.31
CA TYR A 262 7.65 -10.02 -5.67
C TYR A 262 6.75 -11.01 -4.93
N HIS A 263 5.74 -10.51 -4.24
CA HIS A 263 4.70 -11.34 -3.66
C HIS A 263 3.64 -11.67 -4.72
N MET A 264 3.63 -12.94 -5.17
CA MET A 264 2.62 -13.50 -6.07
C MET A 264 1.37 -13.83 -5.27
N ASN A 265 0.51 -12.84 -5.08
CA ASN A 265 -0.62 -12.90 -4.16
C ASN A 265 -1.80 -13.70 -4.75
N ARG A 266 -2.04 -14.90 -4.23
CA ARG A 266 -3.01 -15.83 -4.79
C ARG A 266 -4.43 -15.27 -4.92
N SER A 267 -4.93 -14.59 -3.90
CA SER A 267 -6.30 -14.09 -3.89
C SER A 267 -6.47 -12.65 -4.38
N CYS A 268 -5.37 -11.94 -4.71
CA CYS A 268 -5.44 -10.61 -5.31
C CYS A 268 -5.27 -10.68 -6.82
N LYS A 269 -6.39 -10.81 -7.57
CA LYS A 269 -6.34 -10.99 -9.03
C LYS A 269 -5.75 -9.76 -9.74
N LEU A 270 -6.08 -8.57 -9.27
CA LEU A 270 -5.58 -7.33 -9.85
C LEU A 270 -4.05 -7.27 -9.86
N MET A 271 -3.41 -7.58 -8.73
CA MET A 271 -1.95 -7.58 -8.64
C MET A 271 -1.34 -8.76 -9.41
N SER A 272 -1.92 -9.96 -9.27
CA SER A 272 -1.34 -11.18 -9.83
C SER A 272 -1.35 -11.22 -11.35
N PHE A 273 -2.38 -10.68 -12.03
CA PHE A 273 -2.47 -10.72 -13.50
C PHE A 273 -1.38 -9.92 -14.19
N VAL A 274 -0.99 -8.79 -13.65
CA VAL A 274 0.04 -7.93 -14.25
C VAL A 274 1.46 -8.25 -13.77
N GLN A 275 1.60 -9.11 -12.74
CA GLN A 275 2.84 -9.25 -11.99
C GLN A 275 4.01 -9.77 -12.83
N TYR A 276 3.80 -10.76 -13.70
CA TYR A 276 4.88 -11.29 -14.56
C TYR A 276 5.36 -10.26 -15.57
N GLU A 277 4.46 -9.55 -16.21
CA GLU A 277 4.81 -8.50 -17.16
C GLU A 277 5.48 -7.32 -16.45
N MET A 278 5.03 -7.01 -15.23
CA MET A 278 5.64 -6.01 -14.38
C MET A 278 7.11 -6.36 -14.04
N GLN A 279 7.36 -7.59 -13.57
CA GLN A 279 8.70 -8.08 -13.26
C GLN A 279 9.64 -7.96 -14.46
N ARG A 280 9.17 -8.40 -15.65
CA ARG A 280 9.93 -8.36 -16.89
C ARG A 280 10.32 -6.92 -17.26
N ARG A 281 9.34 -6.00 -17.33
CA ARG A 281 9.58 -4.61 -17.73
C ARG A 281 10.44 -3.85 -16.73
N VAL A 282 10.23 -4.06 -15.44
CA VAL A 282 11.05 -3.43 -14.39
C VAL A 282 12.50 -3.93 -14.47
N ALA A 283 12.71 -5.24 -14.63
CA ALA A 283 14.05 -5.80 -14.78
C ALA A 283 14.75 -5.31 -16.05
N GLU A 284 14.06 -5.21 -17.19
CA GLU A 284 14.59 -4.66 -18.43
C GLU A 284 15.04 -3.19 -18.27
N GLN A 285 14.30 -2.38 -17.51
CA GLN A 285 14.64 -0.98 -17.31
C GLN A 285 15.72 -0.72 -16.26
N THR A 286 15.85 -1.62 -15.28
CA THR A 286 16.79 -1.42 -14.15
C THR A 286 18.02 -2.32 -14.23
N GLY A 287 17.95 -3.42 -14.97
CA GLY A 287 18.97 -4.46 -14.96
C GLY A 287 19.11 -5.21 -13.64
N LEU A 288 18.25 -4.92 -12.63
CA LEU A 288 18.34 -5.52 -11.31
C LEU A 288 17.75 -6.94 -11.27
N PRO A 289 18.33 -7.84 -10.46
CA PRO A 289 17.79 -9.18 -10.28
C PRO A 289 16.48 -9.17 -9.54
N TYR A 290 15.65 -10.17 -9.78
CA TYR A 290 14.40 -10.33 -9.08
C TYR A 290 14.06 -11.81 -8.84
N ALA A 291 13.24 -12.04 -7.83
CA ALA A 291 12.59 -13.31 -7.58
C ALA A 291 11.13 -13.08 -7.13
N GLY A 292 10.33 -14.14 -7.16
CA GLY A 292 8.96 -14.12 -6.69
C GLY A 292 8.66 -15.27 -5.73
N PHE A 293 7.78 -15.04 -4.77
CA PHE A 293 7.27 -16.06 -3.86
C PHE A 293 5.75 -16.05 -3.84
N ASP A 294 5.17 -17.23 -3.68
CA ASP A 294 3.72 -17.38 -3.56
C ASP A 294 3.26 -17.11 -2.12
N GLY A 295 2.11 -16.47 -2.00
CA GLY A 295 1.52 -16.16 -0.72
C GLY A 295 0.10 -15.62 -0.84
N ASP A 296 -0.39 -15.08 0.26
CA ASP A 296 -1.69 -14.44 0.32
C ASP A 296 -1.67 -13.32 1.37
N GLN A 297 -2.41 -12.25 1.13
CA GLN A 297 -2.47 -11.14 2.07
C GLN A 297 -3.09 -11.52 3.42
N ALA A 298 -4.04 -12.47 3.48
CA ALA A 298 -4.70 -12.81 4.73
C ALA A 298 -4.90 -14.31 4.98
N ASP A 299 -4.74 -15.17 3.97
CA ASP A 299 -4.88 -16.62 4.13
C ASP A 299 -3.51 -17.27 4.41
N PRO A 300 -3.23 -17.71 5.66
CA PRO A 300 -1.92 -18.26 6.03
C PRO A 300 -1.61 -19.58 5.33
N ARG A 301 -2.60 -20.27 4.78
CA ARG A 301 -2.43 -21.59 4.12
C ARG A 301 -1.74 -21.49 2.77
N ASN A 302 -1.76 -20.32 2.15
CA ASN A 302 -1.20 -20.07 0.83
C ASN A 302 0.29 -19.64 0.85
N PHE A 303 0.99 -19.82 1.97
CA PHE A 303 2.41 -19.48 2.11
C PHE A 303 3.25 -20.71 2.48
N ALA A 304 4.27 -21.01 1.68
CA ALA A 304 5.21 -22.08 1.91
C ALA A 304 6.58 -21.52 2.35
N LYS A 305 6.96 -21.73 3.60
CA LYS A 305 8.21 -21.22 4.18
C LYS A 305 9.45 -21.69 3.40
N ALA A 306 9.51 -22.98 3.03
CA ALA A 306 10.64 -23.53 2.30
C ALA A 306 10.79 -22.89 0.90
N GLN A 307 9.68 -22.69 0.18
CA GLN A 307 9.71 -22.00 -1.11
C GLN A 307 10.20 -20.54 -0.95
N PHE A 308 9.73 -19.85 0.07
CA PHE A 308 10.15 -18.47 0.35
C PHE A 308 11.67 -18.40 0.60
N GLU A 309 12.22 -19.28 1.48
CA GLU A 309 13.65 -19.32 1.76
C GLU A 309 14.47 -19.61 0.51
N THR A 310 14.13 -20.65 -0.24
CA THR A 310 14.84 -20.99 -1.48
C THR A 310 14.84 -19.84 -2.49
N ARG A 311 13.72 -19.13 -2.64
CA ARG A 311 13.65 -17.97 -3.56
C ARG A 311 14.46 -16.78 -3.05
N LEU A 312 14.45 -16.55 -1.74
CA LEU A 312 15.25 -15.49 -1.12
C LEU A 312 16.74 -15.79 -1.23
N GLU A 313 17.18 -17.01 -0.92
CA GLU A 313 18.57 -17.45 -1.04
C GLU A 313 19.07 -17.27 -2.46
N GLY A 314 18.33 -17.75 -3.47
CA GLY A 314 18.72 -17.58 -4.87
C GLY A 314 18.79 -16.09 -5.30
N LEU A 315 17.91 -15.23 -4.79
CA LEU A 315 18.03 -13.79 -5.05
C LEU A 315 19.28 -13.19 -4.42
N VAL A 316 19.60 -13.58 -3.18
CA VAL A 316 20.78 -13.10 -2.45
C VAL A 316 22.06 -13.53 -3.19
N GLU A 317 22.18 -14.80 -3.63
CA GLU A 317 23.30 -15.30 -4.41
C GLU A 317 23.57 -14.45 -5.65
N VAL A 318 22.52 -14.10 -6.41
CA VAL A 318 22.65 -13.27 -7.61
C VAL A 318 23.07 -11.83 -7.25
N MET A 319 22.55 -11.27 -6.16
CA MET A 319 22.97 -9.94 -5.69
C MET A 319 24.44 -9.94 -5.23
N GLU A 320 24.89 -11.00 -4.54
CA GLU A 320 26.30 -11.18 -4.11
C GLU A 320 27.23 -11.27 -5.32
N GLU A 321 26.89 -12.11 -6.31
CA GLU A 321 27.67 -12.25 -7.52
C GLU A 321 27.84 -10.91 -8.27
N ARG A 322 26.77 -10.14 -8.38
CA ARG A 322 26.81 -8.80 -9.00
C ARG A 322 27.71 -7.83 -8.25
N LYS A 323 27.68 -7.81 -6.92
CA LYS A 323 28.57 -6.96 -6.11
C LYS A 323 30.05 -7.38 -6.27
N ASN A 324 30.32 -8.70 -6.29
CA ASN A 324 31.69 -9.23 -6.41
C ASN A 324 32.27 -8.99 -7.80
N ASN A 325 31.46 -9.02 -8.85
CA ASN A 325 31.88 -8.77 -10.24
C ASN A 325 31.99 -7.27 -10.58
N GLY A 326 32.00 -6.40 -9.57
CA GLY A 326 32.15 -4.95 -9.71
C GLY A 326 30.97 -4.37 -10.46
N GLY A 327 29.82 -4.27 -9.82
CA GLY A 327 28.54 -3.82 -10.38
C GLY A 327 28.69 -3.04 -11.67
N ALA A 328 28.64 -3.74 -12.78
CA ALA A 328 28.69 -3.09 -14.06
C ALA A 328 27.40 -2.30 -14.23
N GLN A 329 27.50 -0.99 -13.95
CA GLN A 329 26.75 0.18 -14.38
C GLN A 329 25.25 0.17 -14.22
#